data_d6af1e3c4d0d95c4be3940aa2af52e83
#
_entry.id   d6af1e3c4d0d95c4be3940aa2af52e83
#
_cell.length_a   1.000
_cell.length_b   1.000
_cell.length_c   1.000
_cell.angle_alpha   90.00
_cell.angle_beta   90.00
_cell.angle_gamma   90.00
#
_symmetry.space_group_name_H-M   'P 1'
#
loop_
_entity.id
_entity.type
_entity.pdbx_description
1 polymer ?
#
loop_
_entity_poly.entity_id
_entity_poly.type
_entity_poly.pdbx_seq_one_letter_code
_entity_poly.pdbx_strand_id
1 'polypeptide(L)'
;MAFTRTSGSWRLLAASLGVLLVLAGVGCSATSPTSATSSSSDAAKGIPSGWKEVWSDDFNGPADSSVNTNDWEFVDGQGVAFFGTGEVETTTSSRYDAHLDGHGDLDIIVLGHGAAGSPGAAWTGARIKTKALFGAPAGGEMMVTASIKQPDPAHALGYWPGFWMLGTGPWPETGEIDILEDVNGLSDASGTVHCGNLTQRNPDGTFGPCREKDGLGSGLRPCPGCQEGFHTYSVIVDRRHANAQQIRWYVDGREFFSVSESQVGQSAWTTAFDHGFQILLDVAVGGAFPDAQCGCNTPNGQTSSQGTMVVRDVAVYDS
;
A
#
# COMPACT_ATOMS: atom_id res chain seq x y z
N MET A 1 27.01 54.83 13.98
CA MET A 1 26.19 55.48 15.02
C MET A 1 25.68 54.38 15.93
N ALA A 2 26.21 54.39 17.12
CA ALA A 2 25.87 53.48 18.21
C ALA A 2 24.78 54.15 19.06
N PHE A 3 23.84 53.38 19.60
CA PHE A 3 23.21 53.67 20.88
C PHE A 3 22.77 52.39 21.58
N THR A 4 23.12 52.36 22.79
CA THR A 4 23.21 51.43 23.87
C THR A 4 21.90 51.28 24.67
N ARG A 5 21.70 50.08 25.22
CA ARG A 5 21.22 49.65 26.58
C ARG A 5 19.95 50.28 27.15
N THR A 6 19.06 49.44 27.71
CA THR A 6 18.96 49.31 29.19
C THR A 6 18.16 48.07 29.61
N SER A 7 18.64 47.49 30.68
CA SER A 7 18.23 46.41 31.54
C SER A 7 17.05 46.76 32.46
N GLY A 8 16.29 45.74 32.88
CA GLY A 8 15.32 45.84 33.97
C GLY A 8 14.90 44.49 34.52
N SER A 9 15.62 44.05 35.54
CA SER A 9 15.31 42.88 36.37
C SER A 9 14.33 43.27 37.47
N TRP A 10 13.31 42.44 37.72
CA TRP A 10 12.56 42.44 38.99
C TRP A 10 12.35 41.01 39.47
N ARG A 11 12.95 40.73 40.60
CA ARG A 11 12.69 39.55 41.46
C ARG A 11 11.59 39.96 42.46
N LEU A 12 10.67 39.05 42.79
CA LEU A 12 10.02 39.04 44.11
C LEU A 12 9.70 37.62 44.52
N LEU A 13 10.14 37.31 45.75
CA LEU A 13 9.89 36.12 46.55
C LEU A 13 8.57 36.21 47.29
N ALA A 14 7.98 35.06 47.66
CA ALA A 14 7.36 34.74 48.97
C ALA A 14 6.62 33.40 48.80
N ALA A 15 7.00 32.34 49.44
CA ALA A 15 6.92 31.86 50.83
C ALA A 15 5.62 31.06 51.10
N SER A 16 5.86 29.77 51.20
CA SER A 16 5.32 28.73 52.11
C SER A 16 4.00 28.92 52.88
N LEU A 17 3.15 27.88 52.85
CA LEU A 17 2.58 27.25 54.08
C LEU A 17 2.08 25.83 53.77
N GLY A 18 2.62 24.85 54.53
CA GLY A 18 2.20 23.47 54.49
C GLY A 18 1.00 23.22 55.45
N VAL A 19 0.17 22.26 55.07
CA VAL A 19 -0.72 21.56 56.03
C VAL A 19 -0.66 20.07 55.75
N LEU A 20 -0.12 19.34 56.71
CA LEU A 20 -0.16 17.88 56.79
C LEU A 20 -1.54 17.47 57.35
N LEU A 21 -2.29 16.63 56.66
CA LEU A 21 -3.37 15.84 57.25
C LEU A 21 -3.11 14.35 57.00
N VAL A 22 -2.83 13.64 58.06
CA VAL A 22 -2.81 12.17 58.11
C VAL A 22 -4.23 11.71 58.45
N LEU A 23 -4.82 10.88 57.58
CA LEU A 23 -5.99 10.06 57.96
C LEU A 23 -5.75 8.63 57.51
N ALA A 24 -5.62 7.76 58.50
CA ALA A 24 -5.65 6.32 58.36
C ALA A 24 -7.08 5.84 58.11
N GLY A 25 -7.25 4.90 57.21
CA GLY A 25 -8.57 4.30 56.94
C GLY A 25 -8.49 3.00 56.12
N VAL A 26 -8.44 1.93 56.85
CA VAL A 26 -9.04 0.60 56.64
C VAL A 26 -9.15 0.06 55.19
N GLY A 27 -8.45 -1.06 54.96
CA GLY A 27 -8.52 -1.87 53.76
C GLY A 27 -9.87 -2.58 53.59
N CYS A 28 -10.35 -2.57 52.36
CA CYS A 28 -11.25 -3.56 51.82
C CYS A 28 -10.66 -4.08 50.50
N SER A 29 -10.24 -5.35 50.53
CA SER A 29 -9.86 -6.08 49.34
C SER A 29 -11.11 -6.34 48.49
N ALA A 30 -11.26 -5.64 47.39
CA ALA A 30 -12.20 -5.99 46.34
C ALA A 30 -11.40 -6.58 45.17
N THR A 31 -11.58 -7.87 44.94
CA THR A 31 -11.16 -8.55 43.71
C THR A 31 -11.91 -7.95 42.54
N SER A 32 -11.21 -7.18 41.70
CA SER A 32 -11.77 -6.68 40.46
C SER A 32 -11.72 -7.79 39.39
N PRO A 33 -12.79 -7.99 38.63
CA PRO A 33 -12.74 -8.84 37.47
C PRO A 33 -11.85 -8.18 36.40
N THR A 34 -10.96 -8.94 35.85
CA THR A 34 -10.13 -8.59 34.69
C THR A 34 -11.05 -8.40 33.49
N SER A 35 -11.49 -7.18 33.25
CA SER A 35 -12.12 -6.82 31.99
C SER A 35 -11.02 -6.70 30.96
N ALA A 36 -11.03 -7.57 29.98
CA ALA A 36 -10.25 -7.43 28.77
C ALA A 36 -10.68 -6.14 28.05
N THR A 37 -9.87 -5.10 28.14
CA THR A 37 -10.02 -3.89 27.34
C THR A 37 -9.35 -4.11 25.99
N SER A 38 -10.09 -4.74 25.07
CA SER A 38 -9.86 -4.62 23.65
C SER A 38 -10.97 -3.73 23.11
N SER A 39 -10.73 -2.51 22.69
CA SER A 39 -11.59 -1.78 21.74
C SER A 39 -11.38 -0.27 21.59
N SER A 40 -10.25 0.32 22.02
CA SER A 40 -10.07 1.76 21.80
C SER A 40 -9.19 2.14 20.61
N SER A 41 -8.39 1.22 20.07
CA SER A 41 -7.55 1.43 18.88
C SER A 41 -8.31 1.21 17.56
N ASP A 42 -9.21 0.23 17.52
CA ASP A 42 -9.92 -0.16 16.28
C ASP A 42 -10.97 0.88 15.86
N ALA A 43 -11.63 1.51 16.82
CA ALA A 43 -12.60 2.58 16.54
C ALA A 43 -11.93 3.87 16.02
N ALA A 44 -10.67 4.10 16.36
CA ALA A 44 -9.90 5.26 15.87
C ALA A 44 -9.46 5.09 14.40
N LYS A 45 -9.31 3.85 13.93
CA LYS A 45 -8.95 3.52 12.54
C LYS A 45 -10.18 3.36 11.62
N GLY A 46 -11.40 3.55 12.12
CA GLY A 46 -12.63 3.43 11.31
C GLY A 46 -12.95 2.00 10.86
N ILE A 47 -12.41 0.99 11.56
CA ILE A 47 -12.58 -0.42 11.21
C ILE A 47 -14.01 -0.86 11.48
N PRO A 48 -14.72 -1.49 10.54
CA PRO A 48 -16.07 -1.95 10.74
C PRO A 48 -16.16 -2.99 11.88
N SER A 49 -17.27 -2.96 12.61
CA SER A 49 -17.53 -3.95 13.66
C SER A 49 -17.49 -5.37 13.10
N GLY A 50 -16.77 -6.27 13.80
CA GLY A 50 -16.62 -7.68 13.41
C GLY A 50 -15.29 -8.02 12.75
N TRP A 51 -14.47 -7.03 12.40
CA TRP A 51 -13.11 -7.23 11.90
C TRP A 51 -12.11 -7.26 13.05
N LYS A 52 -11.07 -8.10 12.92
CA LYS A 52 -9.95 -8.24 13.85
C LYS A 52 -8.65 -7.99 13.09
N GLU A 53 -7.84 -7.06 13.58
CA GLU A 53 -6.50 -6.84 13.04
C GLU A 53 -5.63 -8.09 13.19
N VAL A 54 -5.03 -8.53 12.08
CA VAL A 54 -4.09 -9.66 12.01
C VAL A 54 -2.66 -9.16 11.98
N TRP A 55 -2.44 -8.06 11.25
CA TRP A 55 -1.14 -7.45 11.08
C TRP A 55 -1.31 -5.99 10.63
N SER A 56 -0.38 -5.13 11.01
CA SER A 56 -0.28 -3.78 10.50
C SER A 56 1.14 -3.24 10.60
N ASP A 57 1.47 -2.27 9.73
CA ASP A 57 2.65 -1.42 9.84
C ASP A 57 2.22 0.04 9.63
N ASP A 58 2.49 0.89 10.62
CA ASP A 58 2.22 2.34 10.62
C ASP A 58 3.46 3.14 10.20
N PHE A 59 4.49 2.49 9.69
CA PHE A 59 5.77 3.05 9.24
C PHE A 59 6.42 4.02 10.24
N ASN A 60 6.19 3.80 11.53
CA ASN A 60 6.79 4.59 12.59
C ASN A 60 8.28 4.29 12.73
N GLY A 61 9.12 5.31 12.57
CA GLY A 61 10.57 5.17 12.73
C GLY A 61 11.29 6.50 12.51
N PRO A 62 12.62 6.53 12.74
CA PRO A 62 13.41 7.73 12.47
C PRO A 62 13.43 8.08 10.98
N ALA A 63 13.48 9.38 10.67
CA ALA A 63 13.68 9.84 9.31
C ALA A 63 14.93 9.20 8.66
N ASP A 64 14.86 8.98 7.35
CA ASP A 64 15.90 8.33 6.54
C ASP A 64 16.21 6.86 6.94
N SER A 65 15.41 6.24 7.80
CA SER A 65 15.58 4.82 8.13
C SER A 65 14.87 3.92 7.12
N SER A 66 15.29 2.66 7.06
CA SER A 66 14.62 1.63 6.26
C SER A 66 13.32 1.18 6.93
N VAL A 67 12.44 0.55 6.15
CA VAL A 67 11.30 -0.22 6.67
C VAL A 67 11.75 -1.29 7.65
N ASN A 68 10.83 -1.77 8.49
CA ASN A 68 11.10 -2.89 9.40
C ASN A 68 11.44 -4.17 8.61
N THR A 69 12.71 -4.53 8.56
CA THR A 69 13.19 -5.70 7.82
C THR A 69 12.82 -7.05 8.45
N ASN A 70 12.13 -7.09 9.59
CA ASN A 70 11.49 -8.31 10.09
C ASN A 70 10.21 -8.62 9.33
N ASP A 71 9.49 -7.60 8.89
CA ASP A 71 8.20 -7.70 8.21
C ASP A 71 8.32 -7.57 6.69
N TRP A 72 9.23 -6.72 6.23
CA TRP A 72 9.43 -6.41 4.82
C TRP A 72 10.75 -6.94 4.27
N GLU A 73 10.78 -7.25 2.99
CA GLU A 73 12.00 -7.45 2.21
C GLU A 73 11.95 -6.62 0.92
N PHE A 74 13.12 -6.14 0.50
CA PHE A 74 13.27 -5.48 -0.79
C PHE A 74 13.37 -6.51 -1.91
N VAL A 75 12.72 -6.23 -3.04
CA VAL A 75 12.86 -7.01 -4.27
C VAL A 75 13.81 -6.24 -5.17
N ASP A 76 15.11 -6.47 -4.99
CA ASP A 76 16.15 -5.79 -5.75
C ASP A 76 16.31 -6.44 -7.14
N GLY A 77 16.38 -5.61 -8.20
CA GLY A 77 16.60 -6.12 -9.55
C GLY A 77 16.21 -5.17 -10.67
N GLN A 78 16.30 -5.64 -11.91
CA GLN A 78 15.89 -4.86 -13.09
C GLN A 78 14.45 -5.19 -13.46
N GLY A 79 13.59 -4.19 -13.53
CA GLY A 79 12.16 -4.33 -13.81
C GLY A 79 11.83 -5.15 -15.05
N VAL A 80 12.44 -4.82 -16.18
CA VAL A 80 12.24 -5.53 -17.47
C VAL A 80 12.53 -7.03 -17.38
N ALA A 81 13.48 -7.45 -16.55
CA ALA A 81 13.88 -8.86 -16.44
C ALA A 81 12.94 -9.68 -15.55
N PHE A 82 12.17 -9.04 -14.65
CA PHE A 82 11.43 -9.73 -13.61
C PHE A 82 9.94 -9.92 -13.92
N PHE A 83 9.27 -8.91 -14.50
CA PHE A 83 7.80 -8.91 -14.59
C PHE A 83 7.27 -8.96 -16.02
N GLY A 84 8.11 -8.70 -17.03
CA GLY A 84 7.70 -8.78 -18.43
C GLY A 84 6.72 -7.70 -18.89
N THR A 85 6.50 -6.68 -18.06
CA THR A 85 5.59 -5.55 -18.29
C THR A 85 6.25 -4.40 -19.04
N GLY A 86 7.59 -4.42 -19.14
CA GLY A 86 8.37 -3.41 -19.89
C GLY A 86 8.81 -2.21 -19.04
N GLU A 87 8.59 -2.24 -17.73
CA GLU A 87 9.13 -1.26 -16.79
C GLU A 87 10.66 -1.23 -16.83
N VAL A 88 11.25 -0.05 -16.63
CA VAL A 88 12.68 0.18 -16.94
C VAL A 88 13.54 0.49 -15.72
N GLU A 89 12.95 0.73 -14.57
CA GLU A 89 13.72 1.00 -13.36
C GLU A 89 14.48 -0.23 -12.87
N THR A 90 15.54 0.03 -12.15
CA THR A 90 16.19 -0.96 -11.28
C THR A 90 15.67 -0.75 -9.87
N THR A 91 15.02 -1.74 -9.31
CA THR A 91 14.59 -1.68 -7.91
C THR A 91 15.77 -1.92 -6.99
N THR A 92 15.87 -1.13 -5.93
CA THR A 92 16.98 -1.16 -4.97
C THR A 92 16.49 -1.06 -3.53
N SER A 93 17.33 -1.45 -2.59
CA SER A 93 17.15 -1.25 -1.15
C SER A 93 17.77 0.07 -0.65
N SER A 94 18.05 0.99 -1.58
CA SER A 94 18.63 2.29 -1.24
C SER A 94 17.62 3.17 -0.49
N ARG A 95 18.07 3.83 0.59
CA ARG A 95 17.28 4.84 1.29
C ARG A 95 16.87 6.04 0.42
N TYR A 96 17.48 6.20 -0.73
CA TYR A 96 17.09 7.25 -1.67
C TYR A 96 15.88 6.85 -2.52
N ASP A 97 15.62 5.55 -2.63
CA ASP A 97 14.47 5.01 -3.37
C ASP A 97 13.32 4.62 -2.44
N ALA A 98 13.61 4.27 -1.15
CA ALA A 98 12.58 4.10 -0.12
C ALA A 98 13.13 4.37 1.28
N HIS A 99 12.40 5.14 2.08
CA HIS A 99 12.74 5.43 3.47
C HIS A 99 11.53 5.90 4.28
N LEU A 100 11.63 5.79 5.61
CA LEU A 100 10.67 6.40 6.52
C LEU A 100 10.96 7.90 6.63
N ASP A 101 9.91 8.71 6.61
CA ASP A 101 10.01 10.17 6.66
C ASP A 101 10.26 10.73 8.08
N GLY A 102 10.07 9.88 9.11
CA GLY A 102 10.17 10.25 10.54
C GLY A 102 8.88 10.84 11.13
N HIS A 103 7.80 10.87 10.36
CA HIS A 103 6.50 11.37 10.77
C HIS A 103 5.39 10.30 10.70
N GLY A 104 5.76 9.06 10.41
CA GLY A 104 4.85 7.92 10.31
C GLY A 104 4.41 7.61 8.89
N ASP A 105 5.18 8.04 7.90
CA ASP A 105 4.94 7.70 6.51
C ASP A 105 6.17 7.02 5.89
N LEU A 106 5.94 6.12 4.93
CA LEU A 106 6.95 5.54 4.04
C LEU A 106 6.92 6.27 2.70
N ASP A 107 8.06 6.81 2.30
CA ASP A 107 8.27 7.38 0.98
C ASP A 107 8.86 6.31 0.04
N ILE A 108 8.20 6.05 -1.09
CA ILE A 108 8.72 5.26 -2.23
C ILE A 108 8.95 6.22 -3.38
N ILE A 109 10.22 6.39 -3.77
CA ILE A 109 10.68 7.48 -4.63
C ILE A 109 11.27 6.89 -5.91
N VAL A 110 10.89 7.47 -7.04
CA VAL A 110 11.48 7.14 -8.33
C VAL A 110 12.55 8.17 -8.68
N LEU A 111 13.76 7.69 -8.96
CA LEU A 111 14.90 8.53 -9.30
C LEU A 111 15.39 8.29 -10.73
N GLY A 112 15.39 9.35 -11.53
CA GLY A 112 16.02 9.37 -12.86
C GLY A 112 17.48 9.82 -12.77
N HIS A 113 18.39 9.02 -13.27
CA HIS A 113 19.82 9.33 -13.31
C HIS A 113 20.21 9.78 -14.71
N GLY A 114 20.51 11.06 -14.87
CA GLY A 114 20.84 11.69 -16.14
C GLY A 114 19.83 12.73 -16.56
N ALA A 115 19.97 13.27 -17.78
CA ALA A 115 18.97 14.21 -18.30
C ALA A 115 17.67 13.44 -18.61
N ALA A 116 16.55 13.92 -18.11
CA ALA A 116 15.23 13.35 -18.37
C ALA A 116 15.02 13.18 -19.89
N GLY A 117 14.59 11.98 -20.30
CA GLY A 117 14.36 11.65 -21.71
C GLY A 117 15.60 11.42 -22.55
N SER A 118 16.82 11.39 -21.96
CA SER A 118 18.01 10.98 -22.67
C SER A 118 17.94 9.47 -22.94
N PRO A 119 18.28 8.99 -24.16
CA PRO A 119 18.48 7.58 -24.41
C PRO A 119 19.53 7.04 -23.43
N GLY A 120 19.15 6.04 -22.61
CA GLY A 120 20.03 5.46 -21.58
C GLY A 120 20.01 6.18 -20.24
N ALA A 121 19.06 7.09 -19.96
CA ALA A 121 18.78 7.53 -18.59
C ALA A 121 18.42 6.29 -17.74
N ALA A 122 19.22 6.02 -16.73
CA ALA A 122 18.93 4.96 -15.77
C ALA A 122 17.85 5.46 -14.79
N TRP A 123 16.93 4.59 -14.41
CA TRP A 123 15.93 4.84 -13.39
C TRP A 123 16.14 3.88 -12.24
N THR A 124 15.93 4.35 -11.01
CA THR A 124 15.86 3.52 -9.84
C THR A 124 14.56 3.80 -9.09
N GLY A 125 14.11 2.83 -8.32
CA GLY A 125 12.97 2.89 -7.44
C GLY A 125 13.08 1.81 -6.39
N ALA A 126 12.05 1.60 -5.61
CA ALA A 126 12.01 0.51 -4.65
C ALA A 126 10.74 -0.32 -4.86
N ARG A 127 10.87 -1.62 -4.64
CA ARG A 127 9.76 -2.56 -4.47
C ARG A 127 9.98 -3.32 -3.17
N ILE A 128 9.02 -3.25 -2.29
CA ILE A 128 9.04 -3.99 -1.03
C ILE A 128 7.88 -4.99 -1.01
N LYS A 129 8.08 -6.10 -0.31
CA LYS A 129 7.03 -7.09 -0.08
C LYS A 129 7.05 -7.61 1.34
N THR A 130 5.91 -8.04 1.84
CA THR A 130 5.83 -8.68 3.15
C THR A 130 6.52 -10.04 3.13
N LYS A 131 7.18 -10.39 4.24
CA LYS A 131 7.70 -11.74 4.46
C LYS A 131 6.60 -12.73 4.86
N ALA A 132 5.61 -12.25 5.59
CA ALA A 132 4.42 -13.00 5.93
C ALA A 132 3.49 -13.16 4.71
N LEU A 133 2.71 -14.22 4.73
CA LEU A 133 1.65 -14.47 3.76
C LEU A 133 0.30 -14.27 4.44
N PHE A 134 -0.60 -13.56 3.77
CA PHE A 134 -1.95 -13.28 4.27
C PHE A 134 -2.99 -13.86 3.31
N GLY A 135 -3.98 -14.56 3.84
CA GLY A 135 -5.05 -15.18 3.05
C GLY A 135 -6.34 -15.27 3.84
N ALA A 136 -7.45 -15.06 3.16
CA ALA A 136 -8.76 -15.15 3.78
C ALA A 136 -9.01 -16.53 4.38
N PRO A 137 -9.47 -16.64 5.63
CA PRO A 137 -9.81 -17.92 6.23
C PRO A 137 -10.98 -18.57 5.51
N ALA A 138 -10.98 -19.90 5.43
CA ALA A 138 -12.13 -20.62 4.89
C ALA A 138 -13.37 -20.35 5.74
N GLY A 139 -14.44 -19.87 5.12
CA GLY A 139 -15.68 -19.48 5.80
C GLY A 139 -15.67 -18.09 6.40
N GLY A 140 -14.64 -17.27 6.14
CA GLY A 140 -14.50 -15.88 6.59
C GLY A 140 -14.11 -14.92 5.48
N GLU A 141 -13.70 -13.73 5.86
CA GLU A 141 -13.20 -12.70 4.96
C GLU A 141 -11.83 -12.21 5.44
N MET A 142 -11.02 -11.74 4.49
CA MET A 142 -9.80 -10.98 4.77
C MET A 142 -9.93 -9.61 4.08
N MET A 143 -9.60 -8.55 4.80
CA MET A 143 -9.44 -7.22 4.24
C MET A 143 -7.96 -6.83 4.29
N VAL A 144 -7.42 -6.38 3.16
CA VAL A 144 -6.12 -5.74 3.06
C VAL A 144 -6.35 -4.29 2.68
N THR A 145 -5.74 -3.37 3.41
CA THR A 145 -5.96 -1.93 3.26
C THR A 145 -4.67 -1.14 3.44
N ALA A 146 -4.57 -0.02 2.75
CA ALA A 146 -3.48 0.95 2.93
C ALA A 146 -3.99 2.38 2.75
N SER A 147 -3.38 3.31 3.47
CA SER A 147 -3.58 4.75 3.29
C SER A 147 -2.42 5.30 2.46
N ILE A 148 -2.71 5.70 1.22
CA ILE A 148 -1.70 6.07 0.22
C ILE A 148 -2.04 7.42 -0.39
N LYS A 149 -1.00 8.25 -0.55
CA LYS A 149 -1.01 9.40 -1.44
C LYS A 149 -0.21 9.04 -2.69
N GLN A 150 -0.86 9.08 -3.85
CA GLN A 150 -0.24 8.75 -5.13
C GLN A 150 0.79 9.82 -5.57
N PRO A 151 1.73 9.49 -6.47
CA PRO A 151 2.68 10.46 -7.00
C PRO A 151 2.01 11.68 -7.63
N ASP A 152 2.59 12.85 -7.43
CA ASP A 152 2.10 14.13 -7.96
C ASP A 152 2.07 14.14 -9.50
N PRO A 153 0.98 14.62 -10.14
CA PRO A 153 0.81 14.66 -11.60
C PRO A 153 1.91 15.37 -12.35
N ALA A 154 2.51 16.42 -11.77
CA ALA A 154 3.60 17.16 -12.39
C ALA A 154 4.86 16.31 -12.65
N HIS A 155 4.98 15.17 -11.98
CA HIS A 155 6.14 14.29 -12.04
C HIS A 155 5.80 12.89 -12.57
N ALA A 156 4.53 12.57 -12.68
CA ALA A 156 4.06 11.20 -12.76
C ALA A 156 3.92 10.63 -14.18
N LEU A 157 4.23 11.34 -15.27
CA LEU A 157 4.20 10.75 -16.60
C LEU A 157 5.18 9.57 -16.69
N GLY A 158 4.66 8.39 -17.02
CA GLY A 158 5.41 7.13 -17.05
C GLY A 158 5.54 6.45 -15.69
N TYR A 159 5.00 7.02 -14.62
CA TYR A 159 4.94 6.34 -13.32
C TYR A 159 3.75 5.39 -13.27
N TRP A 160 3.96 4.31 -12.52
CA TRP A 160 2.98 3.26 -12.32
C TRP A 160 3.06 2.80 -10.85
N PRO A 161 2.40 3.56 -9.93
CA PRO A 161 2.31 3.15 -8.54
C PRO A 161 1.47 1.90 -8.39
N GLY A 162 1.94 0.97 -7.55
CA GLY A 162 1.29 -0.30 -7.24
C GLY A 162 1.17 -0.56 -5.73
N PHE A 163 -0.03 -0.95 -5.31
CA PHE A 163 -0.31 -1.64 -4.04
C PHE A 163 -1.08 -2.90 -4.38
N TRP A 164 -0.45 -4.04 -4.18
CA TRP A 164 -0.91 -5.30 -4.76
C TRP A 164 -0.52 -6.51 -3.93
N MET A 165 -1.04 -7.67 -4.27
CA MET A 165 -0.79 -8.94 -3.60
C MET A 165 -0.39 -10.00 -4.61
N LEU A 166 0.64 -10.78 -4.29
CA LEU A 166 1.19 -11.79 -5.19
C LEU A 166 1.26 -13.17 -4.52
N GLY A 167 0.77 -14.19 -5.22
CA GLY A 167 0.96 -15.58 -4.86
C GLY A 167 2.42 -16.02 -5.02
N THR A 168 2.85 -17.02 -4.25
CA THR A 168 4.28 -17.43 -4.20
C THR A 168 4.69 -18.50 -5.22
N GLY A 169 3.79 -18.91 -6.10
CA GLY A 169 4.04 -19.92 -7.14
C GLY A 169 4.16 -19.34 -8.54
N PRO A 170 3.94 -20.16 -9.59
CA PRO A 170 3.99 -19.71 -10.97
C PRO A 170 2.91 -18.67 -11.28
N TRP A 171 3.33 -17.55 -11.86
CA TRP A 171 2.42 -16.52 -12.36
C TRP A 171 1.87 -16.90 -13.74
N PRO A 172 0.57 -16.66 -14.03
CA PRO A 172 -0.49 -16.09 -13.18
C PRO A 172 -1.27 -17.17 -12.38
N GLU A 173 -0.84 -18.45 -12.41
CA GLU A 173 -1.58 -19.58 -11.84
C GLU A 173 -1.90 -19.41 -10.35
N THR A 174 -0.93 -18.89 -9.58
CA THR A 174 -1.07 -18.66 -8.14
C THR A 174 -1.59 -17.28 -7.79
N GLY A 175 -2.16 -16.58 -8.76
CA GLY A 175 -2.92 -15.36 -8.57
C GLY A 175 -2.08 -14.12 -8.24
N GLU A 176 -2.66 -12.99 -8.64
CA GLU A 176 -2.25 -11.64 -8.27
C GLU A 176 -3.53 -10.83 -8.06
N ILE A 177 -3.52 -9.92 -7.10
CA ILE A 177 -4.65 -9.02 -6.78
C ILE A 177 -4.09 -7.60 -6.68
N ASP A 178 -4.35 -6.76 -7.68
CA ASP A 178 -3.93 -5.37 -7.69
C ASP A 178 -4.99 -4.54 -6.97
N ILE A 179 -4.63 -3.97 -5.83
CA ILE A 179 -5.56 -3.22 -4.96
C ILE A 179 -5.64 -1.77 -5.42
N LEU A 180 -4.50 -1.20 -5.79
CA LEU A 180 -4.34 0.10 -6.40
C LEU A 180 -3.34 0.02 -7.53
N GLU A 181 -3.73 0.46 -8.69
CA GLU A 181 -2.86 0.89 -9.76
C GLU A 181 -3.36 2.24 -10.29
N ASP A 182 -2.43 3.13 -10.60
CA ASP A 182 -2.65 4.32 -11.43
C ASP A 182 -1.47 4.45 -12.39
N VAL A 183 -1.62 5.19 -13.45
CA VAL A 183 -0.53 5.44 -14.40
C VAL A 183 -0.52 6.89 -14.83
N ASN A 184 0.68 7.41 -15.06
CA ASN A 184 0.88 8.75 -15.63
C ASN A 184 0.31 9.89 -14.78
N GLY A 185 -0.05 9.64 -13.51
CA GLY A 185 -0.69 10.61 -12.63
C GLY A 185 -2.08 11.05 -13.11
N LEU A 186 -2.88 10.12 -13.57
CA LEU A 186 -4.23 10.42 -14.08
C LEU A 186 -5.24 10.74 -12.99
N SER A 187 -4.87 10.62 -11.70
CA SER A 187 -5.78 10.76 -10.57
C SER A 187 -6.92 9.73 -10.62
N ASP A 188 -6.55 8.53 -10.97
CA ASP A 188 -7.45 7.39 -11.08
C ASP A 188 -7.02 6.27 -10.12
N ALA A 189 -7.81 5.22 -10.04
CA ALA A 189 -7.47 3.96 -9.41
C ALA A 189 -8.03 2.81 -10.24
N SER A 190 -7.26 1.72 -10.37
CA SER A 190 -7.77 0.46 -10.90
C SER A 190 -7.51 -0.67 -9.91
N GLY A 191 -8.37 -1.69 -10.00
CA GLY A 191 -8.21 -2.96 -9.34
C GLY A 191 -8.29 -4.07 -10.36
N THR A 192 -7.42 -5.08 -10.24
CA THR A 192 -7.30 -6.17 -11.20
C THR A 192 -7.07 -7.49 -10.49
N VAL A 193 -7.41 -8.61 -11.12
CA VAL A 193 -6.92 -9.94 -10.75
C VAL A 193 -6.30 -10.62 -11.96
N HIS A 194 -5.19 -11.32 -11.70
CA HIS A 194 -4.54 -12.22 -12.64
C HIS A 194 -4.67 -13.67 -12.18
N CYS A 195 -5.03 -14.57 -13.09
CA CYS A 195 -5.20 -15.98 -12.75
C CYS A 195 -5.21 -16.91 -13.98
N GLY A 196 -5.14 -18.19 -13.72
CA GLY A 196 -5.17 -19.22 -14.76
C GLY A 196 -3.78 -19.47 -15.34
N ASN A 197 -3.71 -19.83 -16.62
CA ASN A 197 -2.42 -20.08 -17.25
C ASN A 197 -2.33 -19.53 -18.67
N LEU A 198 -1.10 -19.32 -19.15
CA LEU A 198 -0.82 -18.72 -20.45
C LEU A 198 -0.90 -19.73 -21.62
N THR A 199 -1.36 -20.94 -21.38
CA THR A 199 -1.49 -21.98 -22.44
C THR A 199 -2.89 -22.04 -23.02
N GLN A 200 -3.91 -21.65 -22.27
CA GLN A 200 -5.31 -21.63 -22.70
C GLN A 200 -5.63 -20.30 -23.38
N ARG A 201 -5.51 -20.26 -24.71
CA ARG A 201 -5.79 -19.07 -25.48
C ARG A 201 -7.29 -18.90 -25.76
N ASN A 202 -7.79 -17.69 -25.51
CA ASN A 202 -9.16 -17.27 -25.79
C ASN A 202 -9.35 -16.82 -27.26
N PRO A 203 -10.60 -16.80 -27.77
CA PRO A 203 -10.87 -16.32 -29.13
C PRO A 203 -10.46 -14.87 -29.39
N ASP A 204 -10.43 -14.03 -28.37
CA ASP A 204 -10.01 -12.63 -28.44
C ASP A 204 -8.48 -12.44 -28.37
N GLY A 205 -7.75 -13.55 -28.21
CA GLY A 205 -6.28 -13.55 -28.17
C GLY A 205 -5.68 -13.51 -26.77
N THR A 206 -6.48 -13.26 -25.74
CA THR A 206 -6.07 -13.33 -24.33
C THR A 206 -5.90 -14.79 -23.88
N PHE A 207 -5.45 -14.98 -22.62
CA PHE A 207 -5.22 -16.31 -22.08
C PHE A 207 -5.97 -16.50 -20.74
N GLY A 208 -6.39 -17.74 -20.51
CA GLY A 208 -7.00 -18.14 -19.26
C GLY A 208 -8.31 -17.42 -18.92
N PRO A 209 -8.90 -17.74 -17.77
CA PRO A 209 -10.17 -17.14 -17.36
C PRO A 209 -10.03 -15.67 -16.97
N CYS A 210 -8.85 -15.25 -16.51
CA CYS A 210 -8.59 -13.85 -16.16
C CYS A 210 -8.08 -12.99 -17.33
N ARG A 211 -8.11 -13.49 -18.58
CA ARG A 211 -7.83 -12.73 -19.80
C ARG A 211 -6.41 -12.17 -19.88
N GLU A 212 -5.48 -13.01 -19.50
CA GLU A 212 -4.06 -12.62 -19.44
C GLU A 212 -3.52 -12.15 -20.82
N LYS A 213 -2.63 -11.15 -20.86
CA LYS A 213 -1.89 -10.58 -19.73
C LYS A 213 -2.53 -9.32 -19.11
N ASP A 214 -3.72 -8.90 -19.54
CA ASP A 214 -4.33 -7.67 -19.04
C ASP A 214 -5.09 -7.88 -17.71
N GLY A 215 -5.41 -9.13 -17.37
CA GLY A 215 -6.19 -9.46 -16.18
C GLY A 215 -7.69 -9.17 -16.32
N LEU A 216 -8.46 -9.53 -15.30
CA LEU A 216 -9.82 -9.05 -15.09
C LEU A 216 -9.77 -7.79 -14.23
N GLY A 217 -9.84 -6.63 -14.87
CA GLY A 217 -9.71 -5.34 -14.22
C GLY A 217 -10.94 -4.46 -14.28
N SER A 218 -11.01 -3.48 -13.39
CA SER A 218 -12.02 -2.42 -13.37
C SER A 218 -11.85 -1.42 -14.52
N GLY A 219 -10.66 -1.37 -15.14
CA GLY A 219 -10.17 -0.19 -15.83
C GLY A 219 -9.98 0.97 -14.85
N LEU A 220 -9.36 2.05 -15.32
CA LEU A 220 -9.13 3.25 -14.55
C LEU A 220 -10.46 3.89 -14.11
N ARG A 221 -10.57 4.22 -12.84
CA ARG A 221 -11.72 4.85 -12.20
C ARG A 221 -11.31 6.16 -11.55
N PRO A 222 -12.05 7.27 -11.77
CA PRO A 222 -11.70 8.56 -11.20
C PRO A 222 -11.53 8.52 -9.68
N CYS A 223 -10.39 9.04 -9.21
CA CYS A 223 -10.01 9.18 -7.82
C CYS A 223 -9.58 10.64 -7.55
N PRO A 224 -10.54 11.60 -7.54
CA PRO A 224 -10.20 13.00 -7.38
C PRO A 224 -9.47 13.28 -6.08
N GLY A 225 -8.29 13.90 -6.17
CA GLY A 225 -7.46 14.24 -5.00
C GLY A 225 -6.47 13.18 -4.57
N CYS A 226 -6.40 12.03 -5.24
CA CYS A 226 -5.51 10.93 -4.87
C CYS A 226 -4.02 11.28 -4.87
N GLN A 227 -3.60 12.31 -5.62
CA GLN A 227 -2.25 12.87 -5.58
C GLN A 227 -2.11 14.05 -4.60
N GLU A 228 -3.22 14.65 -4.15
CA GLU A 228 -3.21 15.81 -3.25
C GLU A 228 -3.21 15.40 -1.79
N GLY A 229 -3.80 14.24 -1.46
CA GLY A 229 -3.97 13.75 -0.10
C GLY A 229 -3.97 12.23 -0.02
N PHE A 230 -4.06 11.74 1.20
CA PHE A 230 -4.18 10.32 1.47
C PHE A 230 -5.61 9.83 1.21
N HIS A 231 -5.70 8.71 0.50
CA HIS A 231 -6.93 7.96 0.30
C HIS A 231 -6.72 6.53 0.79
N THR A 232 -7.78 5.89 1.24
CA THR A 232 -7.75 4.49 1.69
C THR A 232 -8.11 3.57 0.54
N TYR A 233 -7.20 2.70 0.17
CA TYR A 233 -7.40 1.64 -0.83
C TYR A 233 -7.52 0.32 -0.12
N SER A 234 -8.55 -0.45 -0.45
CA SER A 234 -8.80 -1.73 0.23
C SER A 234 -9.32 -2.78 -0.72
N VAL A 235 -8.98 -4.03 -0.43
CA VAL A 235 -9.60 -5.21 -1.05
C VAL A 235 -10.17 -6.11 0.04
N ILE A 236 -11.32 -6.71 -0.22
CA ILE A 236 -11.90 -7.76 0.62
C ILE A 236 -11.95 -9.05 -0.19
N VAL A 237 -11.26 -10.08 0.29
CA VAL A 237 -11.35 -11.46 -0.22
C VAL A 237 -12.39 -12.19 0.64
N ASP A 238 -13.54 -12.50 0.06
CA ASP A 238 -14.68 -13.12 0.73
C ASP A 238 -14.76 -14.60 0.41
N ARG A 239 -14.51 -15.44 1.42
CA ARG A 239 -14.59 -16.90 1.36
C ARG A 239 -15.69 -17.49 2.26
N ARG A 240 -16.65 -16.67 2.68
CA ARG A 240 -17.75 -17.11 3.57
C ARG A 240 -18.60 -18.20 2.98
N HIS A 241 -18.72 -18.24 1.67
CA HIS A 241 -19.54 -19.22 0.96
C HIS A 241 -18.71 -19.93 -0.09
N ALA A 242 -18.33 -21.19 0.14
CA ALA A 242 -17.72 -22.04 -0.88
C ALA A 242 -18.64 -22.09 -2.12
N ASN A 243 -18.15 -21.93 -3.31
CA ASN A 243 -18.86 -21.78 -4.60
C ASN A 243 -19.55 -20.43 -4.83
N ALA A 244 -19.35 -19.43 -3.98
CA ALA A 244 -19.85 -18.08 -4.15
C ALA A 244 -18.85 -17.04 -3.59
N GLN A 245 -17.57 -17.35 -3.72
CA GLN A 245 -16.50 -16.47 -3.28
C GLN A 245 -16.40 -15.24 -4.19
N GLN A 246 -15.86 -14.14 -3.65
CA GLN A 246 -15.66 -12.92 -4.42
C GLN A 246 -14.51 -12.08 -3.86
N ILE A 247 -13.96 -11.22 -4.69
CA ILE A 247 -12.99 -10.19 -4.34
C ILE A 247 -13.62 -8.84 -4.66
N ARG A 248 -13.57 -7.88 -3.74
CA ARG A 248 -14.20 -6.56 -3.86
C ARG A 248 -13.18 -5.46 -3.56
N TRP A 249 -13.15 -4.41 -4.37
CA TRP A 249 -12.24 -3.28 -4.26
C TRP A 249 -12.94 -2.02 -3.80
N TYR A 250 -12.26 -1.24 -2.97
CA TYR A 250 -12.79 -0.04 -2.35
C TYR A 250 -11.79 1.10 -2.38
N VAL A 251 -12.27 2.33 -2.63
CA VAL A 251 -11.57 3.58 -2.36
C VAL A 251 -12.40 4.36 -1.34
N ASP A 252 -11.78 4.77 -0.23
CA ASP A 252 -12.43 5.48 0.88
C ASP A 252 -13.70 4.79 1.38
N GLY A 253 -13.65 3.46 1.47
CA GLY A 253 -14.77 2.63 1.90
C GLY A 253 -15.91 2.48 0.89
N ARG A 254 -15.77 3.04 -0.31
CA ARG A 254 -16.75 2.91 -1.39
C ARG A 254 -16.30 1.83 -2.38
N GLU A 255 -17.09 0.78 -2.53
CA GLU A 255 -16.86 -0.26 -3.53
C GLU A 255 -16.93 0.33 -4.96
N PHE A 256 -15.95 0.00 -5.79
CA PHE A 256 -15.91 0.42 -7.19
C PHE A 256 -15.79 -0.75 -8.17
N PHE A 257 -15.37 -1.94 -7.69
CA PHE A 257 -15.21 -3.12 -8.54
C PHE A 257 -15.37 -4.41 -7.72
N SER A 258 -15.74 -5.49 -8.41
CA SER A 258 -15.75 -6.84 -7.83
C SER A 258 -15.57 -7.91 -8.90
N VAL A 259 -14.93 -9.02 -8.51
CA VAL A 259 -14.81 -10.25 -9.31
C VAL A 259 -15.32 -11.41 -8.48
N SER A 260 -16.15 -12.27 -9.10
CA SER A 260 -16.71 -13.46 -8.46
C SER A 260 -16.06 -14.74 -8.96
N GLU A 261 -16.05 -15.77 -8.13
CA GLU A 261 -15.63 -17.13 -8.49
C GLU A 261 -16.31 -17.64 -9.76
N SER A 262 -17.60 -17.30 -9.96
CA SER A 262 -18.35 -17.71 -11.15
C SER A 262 -17.85 -17.10 -12.47
N GLN A 263 -17.19 -15.96 -12.44
CA GLN A 263 -16.57 -15.33 -13.63
C GLN A 263 -15.26 -16.03 -14.02
N VAL A 264 -14.54 -16.57 -13.07
CA VAL A 264 -13.23 -17.21 -13.23
C VAL A 264 -13.36 -18.73 -13.41
N GLY A 265 -14.31 -19.33 -12.70
CA GLY A 265 -14.50 -20.76 -12.57
C GLY A 265 -13.74 -21.34 -11.37
N GLN A 266 -14.41 -22.25 -10.67
CA GLN A 266 -13.98 -22.77 -9.38
C GLN A 266 -12.52 -23.28 -9.37
N SER A 267 -12.10 -24.04 -10.38
CA SER A 267 -10.75 -24.64 -10.41
C SER A 267 -9.64 -23.58 -10.46
N ALA A 268 -9.79 -22.59 -11.34
CA ALA A 268 -8.81 -21.50 -11.46
C ALA A 268 -8.86 -20.58 -10.23
N TRP A 269 -10.06 -20.31 -9.71
CA TRP A 269 -10.25 -19.53 -8.48
C TRP A 269 -9.53 -20.15 -7.29
N THR A 270 -9.78 -21.44 -7.04
CA THR A 270 -9.15 -22.16 -5.90
C THR A 270 -7.62 -22.15 -6.00
N THR A 271 -7.08 -22.34 -7.20
CA THR A 271 -5.62 -22.30 -7.39
C THR A 271 -5.05 -20.90 -7.19
N ALA A 272 -5.77 -19.88 -7.66
CA ALA A 272 -5.28 -18.52 -7.66
C ALA A 272 -5.54 -17.77 -6.34
N PHE A 273 -6.65 -18.06 -5.60
CA PHE A 273 -7.07 -17.17 -4.51
C PHE A 273 -7.34 -17.86 -3.17
N ASP A 274 -7.28 -19.19 -3.09
CA ASP A 274 -7.56 -19.93 -1.84
C ASP A 274 -6.30 -20.19 -1.00
N HIS A 275 -5.34 -19.29 -1.01
CA HIS A 275 -4.08 -19.41 -0.27
C HIS A 275 -3.61 -18.01 0.22
N GLY A 276 -2.42 -17.97 0.82
CA GLY A 276 -1.82 -16.71 1.29
C GLY A 276 -1.01 -15.99 0.22
N PHE A 277 -0.95 -14.67 0.31
CA PHE A 277 -0.28 -13.74 -0.59
C PHE A 277 0.74 -12.90 0.16
N GLN A 278 1.82 -12.51 -0.50
CA GLN A 278 2.64 -11.37 -0.11
C GLN A 278 1.94 -10.08 -0.51
N ILE A 279 2.08 -9.03 0.29
CA ILE A 279 1.62 -7.69 -0.02
C ILE A 279 2.81 -6.89 -0.55
N LEU A 280 2.63 -6.19 -1.65
CA LEU A 280 3.69 -5.43 -2.31
C LEU A 280 3.33 -3.96 -2.43
N LEU A 281 4.37 -3.12 -2.38
CA LEU A 281 4.32 -1.68 -2.61
C LEU A 281 5.49 -1.30 -3.51
N ASP A 282 5.22 -0.56 -4.58
CA ASP A 282 6.23 -0.03 -5.48
C ASP A 282 5.71 1.14 -6.33
N VAL A 283 6.63 1.77 -7.03
CA VAL A 283 6.34 2.65 -8.16
C VAL A 283 7.21 2.20 -9.30
N ALA A 284 6.61 1.57 -10.30
CA ALA A 284 7.28 1.23 -11.55
C ALA A 284 7.42 2.44 -12.47
N VAL A 285 8.33 2.35 -13.45
CA VAL A 285 8.59 3.42 -14.43
C VAL A 285 8.55 2.87 -15.84
N GLY A 286 7.70 3.46 -16.68
CA GLY A 286 7.47 3.00 -18.04
C GLY A 286 6.69 1.69 -18.06
N GLY A 287 6.68 1.05 -19.20
CA GLY A 287 6.01 -0.23 -19.39
C GLY A 287 4.69 -0.14 -20.13
N ALA A 288 4.10 -1.30 -20.34
CA ALA A 288 2.96 -1.44 -21.25
C ALA A 288 1.73 -0.62 -20.83
N PHE A 289 1.46 -0.51 -19.52
CA PHE A 289 0.26 0.16 -19.05
C PHE A 289 0.38 1.70 -19.16
N PRO A 290 1.44 2.38 -18.63
CA PRO A 290 1.63 3.80 -18.88
C PRO A 290 1.67 4.16 -20.37
N ASP A 291 2.38 3.35 -21.17
CA ASP A 291 2.53 3.59 -22.61
C ASP A 291 1.19 3.49 -23.36
N ALA A 292 0.38 2.50 -23.03
CA ALA A 292 -0.95 2.34 -23.62
C ALA A 292 -1.88 3.50 -23.29
N GLN A 293 -1.81 4.02 -22.05
CA GLN A 293 -2.67 5.11 -21.61
C GLN A 293 -2.29 6.47 -22.20
N CYS A 294 -0.99 6.76 -22.35
CA CYS A 294 -0.56 8.01 -22.98
C CYS A 294 -0.49 7.95 -24.51
N GLY A 295 -0.52 6.76 -25.10
CA GLY A 295 -0.22 6.56 -26.52
C GLY A 295 1.21 6.98 -26.89
N CYS A 296 2.11 6.86 -25.95
CA CYS A 296 3.51 7.28 -26.09
C CYS A 296 4.44 6.21 -25.50
N ASN A 297 5.77 6.37 -25.62
CA ASN A 297 6.71 5.53 -24.90
C ASN A 297 7.22 6.26 -23.67
N THR A 298 7.20 5.58 -22.52
CA THR A 298 7.68 6.11 -21.26
C THR A 298 8.80 5.24 -20.67
N PRO A 299 9.72 5.80 -19.87
CA PRO A 299 9.88 7.23 -19.59
C PRO A 299 10.40 8.02 -20.79
N ASN A 300 10.09 9.30 -20.85
CA ASN A 300 10.54 10.18 -21.92
C ASN A 300 10.94 11.57 -21.37
N GLY A 301 11.17 12.55 -22.27
CA GLY A 301 11.61 13.91 -21.86
C GLY A 301 10.63 14.66 -20.95
N GLN A 302 9.43 14.16 -20.76
CA GLN A 302 8.41 14.74 -19.86
C GLN A 302 8.31 13.96 -18.53
N THR A 303 8.98 12.81 -18.40
CA THR A 303 9.02 12.03 -17.16
C THR A 303 9.99 12.70 -16.20
N SER A 304 9.49 13.24 -15.11
CA SER A 304 10.31 13.89 -14.08
C SER A 304 10.83 12.87 -13.07
N SER A 305 11.97 13.16 -12.47
CA SER A 305 12.54 12.42 -11.34
C SER A 305 11.96 12.91 -10.01
N GLN A 306 12.03 12.09 -8.95
CA GLN A 306 11.66 12.40 -7.57
C GLN A 306 10.13 12.41 -7.31
N GLY A 307 9.32 11.82 -8.18
CA GLY A 307 7.94 11.55 -7.83
C GLY A 307 7.87 10.50 -6.72
N THR A 308 7.01 10.74 -5.75
CA THR A 308 6.95 9.95 -4.52
C THR A 308 5.54 9.44 -4.28
N MET A 309 5.39 8.13 -4.11
CA MET A 309 4.24 7.54 -3.46
C MET A 309 4.47 7.54 -1.96
N VAL A 310 3.53 8.10 -1.20
CA VAL A 310 3.62 8.16 0.27
C VAL A 310 2.62 7.20 0.87
N VAL A 311 3.08 6.30 1.73
CA VAL A 311 2.26 5.27 2.39
C VAL A 311 2.26 5.50 3.88
N ARG A 312 1.09 5.74 4.47
CA ARG A 312 0.94 6.00 5.91
C ARG A 312 0.80 4.74 6.73
N ASP A 313 0.04 3.79 6.24
CA ASP A 313 -0.18 2.51 6.91
C ASP A 313 -0.55 1.42 5.90
N VAL A 314 -0.26 0.19 6.29
CA VAL A 314 -0.80 -1.02 5.66
C VAL A 314 -1.34 -1.90 6.77
N ALA A 315 -2.53 -2.46 6.60
CA ALA A 315 -3.13 -3.35 7.59
C ALA A 315 -3.89 -4.51 6.95
N VAL A 316 -3.95 -5.61 7.69
CA VAL A 316 -4.68 -6.84 7.35
C VAL A 316 -5.64 -7.17 8.47
N TYR A 317 -6.89 -7.44 8.13
CA TYR A 317 -7.95 -7.80 9.05
C TYR A 317 -8.66 -9.07 8.57
N ASP A 318 -9.10 -9.90 9.54
CA ASP A 318 -9.98 -11.05 9.32
C ASP A 318 -11.35 -10.83 10.00
N SER A 319 -12.42 -11.41 9.42
CA SER A 319 -13.77 -11.40 9.98
C SER A 319 -14.41 -12.78 10.03
#